data_f76e4fe34e1aef65ee4eb5ae7c24a64f
#
_entry.id   f76e4fe34e1aef65ee4eb5ae7c24a64f
#
_cell.length_a   1.000
_cell.length_b   1.000
_cell.length_c   1.000
_cell.angle_alpha   90.00
_cell.angle_beta   90.00
_cell.angle_gamma   90.00
#
_symmetry.space_group_name_H-M   'P 1'
#
loop_
_entity.id
_entity.type
_entity.pdbx_description
1 polymer ?
#
loop_
_entity_poly.entity_id
_entity_poly.type
_entity_poly.pdbx_seq_one_letter_code
_entity_poly.pdbx_strand_id
1 'polypeptide(L)'
;YTDSPDLAVSDWLKWTEDGDPYWTRFYAENSREMLYDWVIDLGVEWNRVAMGGFENSLPRFHFTEHGALDVVQALVRTVIGLPTVNFIWNKRVESILVDNSHVTGVEVMDVRTGETRTLKGEHIVIATGGFEGNLDKVLSNWIPDLPKPERLLIGASVHARGQGLDLASAAGAKISNLNRRYIYTNGIVNIRDPEGVMAVTAGNNDSMRVNTDGVRFTNEGGFDKNILKDMLSLGTATYWAIFDEPGRAGFAMRGAEWVNTPTDRHPLLDNPMITSKSMTLEELAELAGIPADRLVSSVARYNAMIDAGEDSDFNRFPEMNNIPPRIERAPFYAMQFYPMTRKSMGGVVIDADGRALNDSGQVVPGLYAIGEVTGSAGINGKHGMDGMFLGPAVVTGRVAGRTIVAAHAIRDEKIRIRTPAAEDPLPDPSSWVPTLTEDELGTLLTTSREGYWHFETSHEMVLERQYGCTQCHSAEVPFFPLNNRTSKSAQVELCSNCHGRQF
;
A
#
# COMPACT_ATOMS: atom_id res chain seq x y z
N TYR A 1 20.23 22.18 -6.63
CA TYR A 1 19.11 22.19 -7.59
C TYR A 1 18.03 23.14 -7.07
N THR A 2 17.42 23.91 -7.97
CA THR A 2 16.26 24.76 -7.63
C THR A 2 15.03 24.10 -8.23
N ASP A 3 14.14 23.59 -7.39
CA ASP A 3 12.85 23.04 -7.79
C ASP A 3 11.76 24.13 -7.73
N SER A 4 10.67 23.93 -8.45
CA SER A 4 9.51 24.80 -8.42
C SER A 4 8.22 24.01 -8.59
N PRO A 5 7.08 24.52 -8.06
CA PRO A 5 5.77 23.91 -8.32
C PRO A 5 5.46 23.77 -9.83
N ASP A 6 5.85 24.73 -10.64
CA ASP A 6 5.61 24.67 -12.09
C ASP A 6 6.35 23.53 -12.76
N LEU A 7 7.63 23.31 -12.40
CA LEU A 7 8.42 22.21 -12.93
C LEU A 7 7.84 20.87 -12.45
N ALA A 8 7.46 20.77 -11.17
CA ALA A 8 6.86 19.56 -10.62
C ALA A 8 5.54 19.20 -11.31
N VAL A 9 4.66 20.19 -11.51
CA VAL A 9 3.39 20.00 -12.22
C VAL A 9 3.61 19.57 -13.66
N SER A 10 4.59 20.19 -14.35
CA SER A 10 4.92 19.84 -15.74
C SER A 10 5.39 18.37 -15.83
N ASP A 11 6.32 17.96 -14.96
CA ASP A 11 6.83 16.59 -14.91
C ASP A 11 5.71 15.59 -14.62
N TRP A 12 4.89 15.87 -13.61
CA TRP A 12 3.86 14.94 -13.13
C TRP A 12 2.71 14.78 -14.12
N LEU A 13 2.19 15.86 -14.70
CA LEU A 13 1.12 15.79 -15.70
C LEU A 13 1.58 15.07 -16.98
N LYS A 14 2.85 15.26 -17.37
CA LYS A 14 3.43 14.55 -18.50
C LYS A 14 3.48 13.05 -18.25
N TRP A 15 3.91 12.62 -17.05
CA TRP A 15 3.99 11.21 -16.68
C TRP A 15 2.61 10.56 -16.53
N THR A 16 1.73 11.20 -15.78
CA THR A 16 0.43 10.65 -15.38
C THR A 16 -0.58 10.57 -16.53
N GLU A 17 -0.39 11.33 -17.57
CA GLU A 17 -1.24 11.36 -18.79
C GLU A 17 -2.74 11.55 -18.49
N ASP A 18 -3.15 12.44 -17.71
CA ASP A 18 -4.55 12.74 -17.33
C ASP A 18 -4.70 12.83 -15.79
N GLY A 19 -3.65 13.32 -15.13
CA GLY A 19 -3.72 13.70 -13.73
C GLY A 19 -4.65 14.89 -13.53
N ASP A 20 -5.34 14.94 -12.40
CA ASP A 20 -6.17 16.08 -12.05
C ASP A 20 -5.32 17.36 -11.93
N PRO A 21 -5.56 18.39 -12.77
CA PRO A 21 -4.70 19.57 -12.82
C PRO A 21 -4.79 20.43 -11.55
N TYR A 22 -5.97 20.48 -10.91
CA TYR A 22 -6.14 21.24 -9.67
C TYR A 22 -5.37 20.58 -8.53
N TRP A 23 -5.61 19.30 -8.26
CA TRP A 23 -4.98 18.59 -7.16
C TRP A 23 -3.48 18.39 -7.38
N THR A 24 -3.04 18.20 -8.62
CA THR A 24 -1.60 18.15 -8.95
C THR A 24 -0.93 19.47 -8.62
N ARG A 25 -1.52 20.60 -9.01
CA ARG A 25 -1.03 21.95 -8.69
C ARG A 25 -1.06 22.21 -7.18
N PHE A 26 -2.19 21.94 -6.56
CA PHE A 26 -2.35 22.13 -5.12
C PHE A 26 -1.30 21.34 -4.32
N TYR A 27 -1.08 20.09 -4.70
CA TYR A 27 -0.07 19.24 -4.04
C TYR A 27 1.35 19.78 -4.25
N ALA A 28 1.70 20.19 -5.46
CA ALA A 28 3.02 20.77 -5.75
C ALA A 28 3.31 22.03 -4.92
N GLU A 29 2.31 22.92 -4.76
CA GLU A 29 2.45 24.17 -4.04
C GLU A 29 2.44 24.02 -2.51
N ASN A 30 1.72 23.00 -1.99
CA ASN A 30 1.42 22.91 -0.56
C ASN A 30 2.08 21.70 0.14
N SER A 31 2.63 20.74 -0.61
CA SER A 31 3.18 19.50 -0.02
C SER A 31 4.33 19.76 0.94
N ARG A 32 5.12 20.82 0.74
CA ARG A 32 6.19 21.17 1.66
C ARG A 32 5.64 21.50 3.05
N GLU A 33 4.72 22.46 3.15
CA GLU A 33 4.12 22.87 4.43
C GLU A 33 3.19 21.79 5.00
N MET A 34 2.32 21.25 4.14
CA MET A 34 1.25 20.34 4.59
C MET A 34 1.69 18.90 4.81
N LEU A 35 2.86 18.52 4.32
CA LEU A 35 3.38 17.18 4.48
C LEU A 35 4.80 17.21 5.05
N TYR A 36 5.79 17.69 4.28
CA TYR A 36 7.19 17.55 4.58
C TYR A 36 7.57 18.19 5.93
N ASP A 37 7.31 19.48 6.10
CA ASP A 37 7.62 20.22 7.33
C ASP A 37 6.73 19.73 8.49
N TRP A 38 5.46 19.47 8.23
CA TRP A 38 4.52 19.03 9.25
C TRP A 38 4.86 17.67 9.88
N VAL A 39 5.29 16.68 9.10
CA VAL A 39 5.66 15.38 9.68
C VAL A 39 7.00 15.42 10.40
N ILE A 40 7.90 16.38 10.05
CA ILE A 40 9.11 16.66 10.83
C ILE A 40 8.73 17.15 12.23
N ASP A 41 7.74 18.05 12.33
CA ASP A 41 7.22 18.51 13.62
C ASP A 41 6.62 17.38 14.47
N LEU A 42 6.21 16.28 13.82
CA LEU A 42 5.72 15.07 14.48
C LEU A 42 6.83 14.04 14.78
N GLY A 43 8.09 14.38 14.48
CA GLY A 43 9.25 13.54 14.78
C GLY A 43 9.71 12.62 13.63
N VAL A 44 9.26 12.84 12.39
CA VAL A 44 9.75 12.11 11.22
C VAL A 44 11.08 12.69 10.74
N GLU A 45 12.06 11.84 10.51
CA GLU A 45 13.36 12.21 9.95
C GLU A 45 13.48 11.76 8.49
N TRP A 46 13.66 12.74 7.58
CA TRP A 46 13.95 12.46 6.17
C TRP A 46 15.46 12.29 5.98
N ASN A 47 15.90 11.12 5.57
CA ASN A 47 17.33 10.79 5.46
C ASN A 47 17.86 10.78 4.02
N ARG A 48 16.99 10.69 3.02
CA ARG A 48 17.38 10.62 1.61
C ARG A 48 16.28 11.14 0.69
N VAL A 49 16.70 11.72 -0.45
CA VAL A 49 15.82 12.01 -1.58
C VAL A 49 16.37 11.33 -2.85
N ALA A 50 15.51 10.81 -3.69
CA ALA A 50 15.84 10.16 -4.95
C ALA A 50 14.93 10.63 -6.08
N MET A 51 15.26 10.26 -7.32
CA MET A 51 14.45 10.63 -8.50
C MET A 51 13.00 10.16 -8.36
N GLY A 52 12.77 8.96 -7.90
CA GLY A 52 11.45 8.44 -7.56
C GLY A 52 10.41 8.61 -8.65
N GLY A 53 10.44 7.76 -9.64
CA GLY A 53 9.58 7.87 -10.81
C GLY A 53 10.30 8.44 -12.03
N PHE A 54 10.00 7.86 -13.15
CA PHE A 54 10.50 8.28 -14.45
C PHE A 54 9.89 9.65 -14.82
N GLU A 55 10.51 10.40 -15.69
CA GLU A 55 10.09 11.74 -16.13
C GLU A 55 10.20 12.86 -15.08
N ASN A 56 10.61 12.60 -13.84
CA ASN A 56 10.96 13.66 -12.92
C ASN A 56 12.28 14.32 -13.34
N SER A 57 12.28 15.63 -13.51
CA SER A 57 13.48 16.42 -13.82
C SER A 57 14.42 16.51 -12.62
N LEU A 58 13.90 16.38 -11.40
CA LEU A 58 14.63 16.52 -10.15
C LEU A 58 14.22 15.44 -9.14
N PRO A 59 15.12 15.10 -8.19
CA PRO A 59 14.81 14.19 -7.10
C PRO A 59 13.71 14.77 -6.19
N ARG A 60 12.59 14.04 -6.05
CA ARG A 60 11.45 14.44 -5.20
C ARG A 60 10.93 13.33 -4.32
N PHE A 61 11.44 12.10 -4.46
CA PHE A 61 11.01 10.99 -3.64
C PHE A 61 11.82 10.92 -2.35
N HIS A 62 11.17 11.28 -1.24
CA HIS A 62 11.78 11.33 0.08
C HIS A 62 11.66 9.98 0.79
N PHE A 63 12.73 9.61 1.48
CA PHE A 63 12.81 8.38 2.26
C PHE A 63 13.10 8.71 3.71
N THR A 64 12.50 7.93 4.59
CA THR A 64 12.90 7.77 5.99
C THR A 64 13.67 6.46 6.14
N GLU A 65 14.14 6.15 7.33
CA GLU A 65 14.89 4.92 7.60
C GLU A 65 14.05 3.66 7.32
N HIS A 66 12.78 3.65 7.76
CA HIS A 66 11.87 2.52 7.58
C HIS A 66 10.77 2.78 6.53
N GLY A 67 10.97 3.77 5.65
CA GLY A 67 10.03 4.13 4.59
C GLY A 67 8.74 4.74 5.13
N ALA A 68 7.61 4.41 4.49
CA ALA A 68 6.30 4.96 4.88
C ALA A 68 5.90 4.64 6.33
N LEU A 69 6.52 3.64 6.94
CA LEU A 69 6.24 3.22 8.31
C LEU A 69 6.47 4.36 9.31
N ASP A 70 7.60 5.07 9.23
CA ASP A 70 7.94 6.15 10.16
C ASP A 70 6.91 7.28 10.12
N VAL A 71 6.42 7.62 8.92
CA VAL A 71 5.36 8.63 8.74
C VAL A 71 4.05 8.18 9.39
N VAL A 72 3.62 6.94 9.09
CA VAL A 72 2.37 6.41 9.63
C VAL A 72 2.44 6.28 11.14
N GLN A 73 3.57 5.82 11.68
CA GLN A 73 3.79 5.69 13.12
C GLN A 73 3.72 7.04 13.85
N ALA A 74 4.36 8.07 13.30
CA ALA A 74 4.30 9.42 13.87
C ALA A 74 2.86 9.96 13.91
N LEU A 75 2.10 9.76 12.82
CA LEU A 75 0.69 10.15 12.76
C LEU A 75 -0.16 9.39 13.78
N VAL A 76 0.01 8.06 13.87
CA VAL A 76 -0.76 7.22 14.82
C VAL A 76 -0.46 7.61 16.25
N ARG A 77 0.82 7.77 16.62
CA ARG A 77 1.22 8.24 17.98
C ARG A 77 0.57 9.59 18.34
N THR A 78 0.57 10.52 17.39
CA THR A 78 -0.04 11.83 17.59
C THR A 78 -1.54 11.71 17.86
N VAL A 79 -2.26 10.93 17.03
CA VAL A 79 -3.71 10.77 17.15
C VAL A 79 -4.10 10.03 18.43
N ILE A 80 -3.35 9.01 18.84
CA ILE A 80 -3.56 8.29 20.09
C ILE A 80 -3.44 9.23 21.30
N GLY A 81 -2.51 10.17 21.25
CA GLY A 81 -2.32 11.18 22.31
C GLY A 81 -3.44 12.22 22.44
N LEU A 82 -4.38 12.29 21.49
CA LEU A 82 -5.46 13.28 21.52
C LEU A 82 -6.67 12.80 22.36
N PRO A 83 -7.01 13.48 23.46
CA PRO A 83 -8.10 13.04 24.36
C PRO A 83 -9.49 13.15 23.71
N THR A 84 -9.61 13.89 22.62
CA THR A 84 -10.86 14.10 21.87
C THR A 84 -11.11 13.05 20.80
N VAL A 85 -10.15 12.15 20.57
CA VAL A 85 -10.27 11.07 19.57
C VAL A 85 -10.67 9.77 20.27
N ASN A 86 -11.72 9.13 19.79
CA ASN A 86 -12.17 7.83 20.24
C ASN A 86 -11.96 6.79 19.14
N PHE A 87 -11.26 5.69 19.46
CA PHE A 87 -11.10 4.55 18.59
C PHE A 87 -12.19 3.53 18.88
N ILE A 88 -12.98 3.16 17.89
CA ILE A 88 -14.05 2.16 18.02
C ILE A 88 -13.66 0.93 17.22
N TRP A 89 -13.05 -0.04 17.89
CA TRP A 89 -12.52 -1.25 17.30
C TRP A 89 -13.61 -2.28 16.99
N ASN A 90 -13.31 -3.22 16.09
CA ASN A 90 -14.18 -4.34 15.72
C ASN A 90 -15.55 -3.91 15.22
N LYS A 91 -15.65 -2.74 14.63
CA LYS A 91 -16.87 -2.23 14.02
C LYS A 91 -16.69 -2.12 12.52
N ARG A 92 -17.60 -2.73 11.79
CA ARG A 92 -17.76 -2.55 10.35
C ARG A 92 -18.88 -1.58 10.09
N VAL A 93 -18.63 -0.55 9.30
CA VAL A 93 -19.66 0.36 8.84
C VAL A 93 -20.50 -0.37 7.77
N GLU A 94 -21.80 -0.50 8.01
CA GLU A 94 -22.74 -1.16 7.09
C GLU A 94 -23.42 -0.15 6.17
N SER A 95 -23.71 1.04 6.67
CA SER A 95 -24.34 2.11 5.89
C SER A 95 -23.97 3.50 6.39
N ILE A 96 -24.02 4.48 5.49
CA ILE A 96 -24.00 5.90 5.82
C ILE A 96 -25.45 6.37 5.85
N LEU A 97 -25.86 6.96 6.96
CA LEU A 97 -27.22 7.42 7.16
C LEU A 97 -27.41 8.81 6.55
N VAL A 98 -28.39 8.93 5.66
CA VAL A 98 -28.73 10.18 4.97
C VAL A 98 -30.17 10.55 5.28
N ASP A 99 -30.40 11.77 5.76
CA ASP A 99 -31.72 12.36 5.94
C ASP A 99 -31.79 13.71 5.22
N ASN A 100 -32.84 13.91 4.42
CA ASN A 100 -33.02 15.11 3.62
C ASN A 100 -31.77 15.53 2.80
N SER A 101 -31.13 14.54 2.18
CA SER A 101 -29.87 14.69 1.41
C SER A 101 -28.67 15.12 2.26
N HIS A 102 -28.72 15.03 3.57
CA HIS A 102 -27.64 15.36 4.49
C HIS A 102 -27.20 14.11 5.25
N VAL A 103 -25.89 13.92 5.38
CA VAL A 103 -25.34 12.81 6.18
C VAL A 103 -25.56 13.07 7.66
N THR A 104 -26.06 12.09 8.40
CA THR A 104 -26.44 12.22 9.83
C THR A 104 -25.71 11.22 10.74
N GLY A 105 -24.99 10.28 10.18
CA GLY A 105 -24.26 9.28 10.94
C GLY A 105 -23.95 8.04 10.12
N VAL A 106 -23.60 6.97 10.82
CA VAL A 106 -23.34 5.66 10.26
C VAL A 106 -24.01 4.56 11.08
N GLU A 107 -24.44 3.50 10.43
CA GLU A 107 -24.77 2.25 11.09
C GLU A 107 -23.53 1.37 11.12
N VAL A 108 -23.18 0.85 12.29
CA VAL A 108 -22.02 -0.02 12.49
C VAL A 108 -22.43 -1.35 13.08
N MET A 109 -21.81 -2.41 12.62
CA MET A 109 -21.97 -3.76 13.16
C MET A 109 -20.72 -4.16 13.94
N ASP A 110 -20.89 -4.70 15.11
CA ASP A 110 -19.82 -5.38 15.82
C ASP A 110 -19.50 -6.71 15.13
N VAL A 111 -18.30 -6.85 14.60
CA VAL A 111 -17.92 -8.06 13.81
C VAL A 111 -17.79 -9.32 14.66
N ARG A 112 -17.77 -9.18 15.99
CA ARG A 112 -17.69 -10.31 16.94
C ARG A 112 -19.07 -10.81 17.37
N THR A 113 -20.00 -9.87 17.66
CA THR A 113 -21.31 -10.20 18.19
C THR A 113 -22.42 -10.17 17.14
N GLY A 114 -22.18 -9.49 16.01
CA GLY A 114 -23.21 -9.22 15.00
C GLY A 114 -24.20 -8.12 15.39
N GLU A 115 -24.06 -7.49 16.55
CA GLU A 115 -24.92 -6.41 16.99
C GLU A 115 -24.70 -5.15 16.16
N THR A 116 -25.77 -4.49 15.76
CA THR A 116 -25.71 -3.22 15.04
C THR A 116 -26.10 -2.06 15.96
N ARG A 117 -25.46 -0.90 15.72
CA ARG A 117 -25.81 0.35 16.38
C ARG A 117 -25.57 1.54 15.48
N THR A 118 -26.27 2.63 15.74
CA THR A 118 -26.09 3.91 15.06
C THR A 118 -25.07 4.77 15.79
N LEU A 119 -24.10 5.31 15.05
CA LEU A 119 -23.23 6.40 15.49
C LEU A 119 -23.65 7.66 14.75
N LYS A 120 -24.07 8.69 15.49
CA LYS A 120 -24.46 9.98 14.92
C LYS A 120 -23.25 10.84 14.65
N GLY A 121 -23.27 11.60 13.54
CA GLY A 121 -22.23 12.54 13.18
C GLY A 121 -22.70 13.46 12.06
N GLU A 122 -22.32 14.72 12.11
CA GLU A 122 -22.65 15.73 11.08
C GLU A 122 -21.68 15.71 9.91
N HIS A 123 -20.48 15.13 10.11
CA HIS A 123 -19.43 14.99 9.11
C HIS A 123 -18.92 13.56 9.14
N ILE A 124 -19.00 12.89 7.99
CA ILE A 124 -18.46 11.54 7.80
C ILE A 124 -17.31 11.65 6.80
N VAL A 125 -16.14 11.21 7.25
CA VAL A 125 -14.93 11.17 6.40
C VAL A 125 -14.61 9.74 6.04
N ILE A 126 -14.70 9.41 4.77
CA ILE A 126 -14.34 8.07 4.26
C ILE A 126 -12.82 8.05 4.00
N ALA A 127 -12.11 7.21 4.76
CA ALA A 127 -10.65 7.03 4.69
C ALA A 127 -10.26 5.54 4.60
N THR A 128 -11.07 4.74 3.92
CA THR A 128 -11.02 3.27 3.92
C THR A 128 -9.98 2.68 2.96
N GLY A 129 -9.19 3.50 2.29
CA GLY A 129 -8.27 3.04 1.26
C GLY A 129 -8.99 2.65 -0.04
N GLY A 130 -8.26 2.00 -0.94
CA GLY A 130 -8.74 1.59 -2.24
C GLY A 130 -9.46 0.25 -2.27
N PHE A 131 -9.36 -0.46 -3.41
CA PHE A 131 -10.00 -1.77 -3.60
C PHE A 131 -9.07 -2.83 -4.20
N GLU A 132 -7.81 -2.56 -4.24
CA GLU A 132 -6.80 -3.43 -4.88
C GLU A 132 -6.57 -4.76 -4.12
N GLY A 133 -7.12 -4.94 -2.91
CA GLY A 133 -7.22 -6.20 -2.18
C GLY A 133 -8.42 -7.08 -2.58
N ASN A 134 -9.24 -6.64 -3.55
CA ASN A 134 -10.40 -7.38 -4.06
C ASN A 134 -10.22 -7.66 -5.56
N LEU A 135 -9.68 -8.83 -5.90
CA LEU A 135 -9.37 -9.18 -7.30
C LEU A 135 -10.59 -9.18 -8.20
N ASP A 136 -11.77 -9.57 -7.72
CA ASP A 136 -13.01 -9.55 -8.52
C ASP A 136 -13.36 -8.12 -8.91
N LYS A 137 -13.31 -7.18 -7.96
CA LYS A 137 -13.54 -5.75 -8.22
C LYS A 137 -12.47 -5.16 -9.13
N VAL A 138 -11.21 -5.56 -8.96
CA VAL A 138 -10.08 -5.19 -9.82
C VAL A 138 -10.30 -5.66 -11.26
N LEU A 139 -10.57 -6.96 -11.46
CA LEU A 139 -10.74 -7.55 -12.79
C LEU A 139 -12.04 -7.08 -13.48
N SER A 140 -13.09 -6.78 -12.71
CA SER A 140 -14.33 -6.18 -13.26
C SER A 140 -14.12 -4.77 -13.79
N ASN A 141 -13.11 -4.05 -13.25
CA ASN A 141 -12.74 -2.70 -13.65
C ASN A 141 -11.33 -2.66 -14.23
N TRP A 142 -10.97 -3.62 -15.07
CA TRP A 142 -9.61 -3.72 -15.59
C TRP A 142 -9.21 -2.54 -16.46
N ILE A 143 -7.91 -2.32 -16.61
CA ILE A 143 -7.34 -1.26 -17.46
C ILE A 143 -7.79 -1.51 -18.92
N PRO A 144 -8.43 -0.51 -19.58
CA PRO A 144 -8.82 -0.65 -20.96
C PRO A 144 -7.61 -0.94 -21.86
N ASP A 145 -7.85 -1.72 -22.91
CA ASP A 145 -6.87 -2.04 -23.95
C ASP A 145 -5.66 -2.89 -23.49
N LEU A 146 -5.63 -3.31 -22.22
CA LEU A 146 -4.64 -4.25 -21.72
C LEU A 146 -5.27 -5.64 -21.46
N PRO A 147 -4.62 -6.73 -21.87
CA PRO A 147 -5.06 -8.08 -21.55
C PRO A 147 -5.17 -8.29 -20.04
N LYS A 148 -6.17 -9.04 -19.59
CA LYS A 148 -6.25 -9.50 -18.22
C LYS A 148 -5.24 -10.62 -18.00
N PRO A 149 -4.42 -10.56 -16.93
CA PRO A 149 -3.49 -11.65 -16.64
C PRO A 149 -4.23 -12.90 -16.18
N GLU A 150 -3.71 -14.08 -16.51
CA GLU A 150 -4.22 -15.35 -15.97
C GLU A 150 -4.06 -15.43 -14.47
N ARG A 151 -2.97 -14.90 -13.96
CA ARG A 151 -2.67 -14.80 -12.53
C ARG A 151 -2.31 -13.37 -12.17
N LEU A 152 -3.06 -12.81 -11.22
CA LEU A 152 -2.82 -11.50 -10.61
C LEU A 152 -2.68 -11.71 -9.12
N LEU A 153 -1.58 -11.25 -8.54
CA LEU A 153 -1.35 -11.32 -7.10
C LEU A 153 -1.84 -10.05 -6.39
N ILE A 154 -2.15 -10.16 -5.12
CA ILE A 154 -2.50 -9.03 -4.26
C ILE A 154 -1.24 -8.46 -3.62
N GLY A 155 -0.79 -7.30 -4.08
CA GLY A 155 0.32 -6.54 -3.48
C GLY A 155 -0.15 -5.32 -2.68
N ALA A 156 -1.47 -5.13 -2.58
CA ALA A 156 -2.12 -4.13 -1.75
C ALA A 156 -2.50 -4.72 -0.38
N SER A 157 -3.02 -3.87 0.51
CA SER A 157 -3.62 -4.36 1.76
C SER A 157 -4.84 -5.24 1.46
N VAL A 158 -4.95 -6.38 2.11
CA VAL A 158 -6.13 -7.26 2.04
C VAL A 158 -7.41 -6.59 2.53
N HIS A 159 -7.28 -5.51 3.30
CA HIS A 159 -8.40 -4.71 3.79
C HIS A 159 -8.87 -3.65 2.77
N ALA A 160 -8.09 -3.37 1.73
CA ALA A 160 -8.47 -2.47 0.64
C ALA A 160 -9.46 -3.16 -0.31
N ARG A 161 -10.68 -3.42 0.16
CA ARG A 161 -11.70 -4.21 -0.56
C ARG A 161 -12.74 -3.37 -1.30
N GLY A 162 -12.67 -2.02 -1.17
CA GLY A 162 -13.57 -1.09 -1.83
C GLY A 162 -14.92 -0.88 -1.13
N GLN A 163 -15.06 -1.28 0.12
CA GLN A 163 -16.30 -1.08 0.89
C GLN A 163 -16.65 0.41 1.04
N GLY A 164 -15.66 1.27 1.25
CA GLY A 164 -15.89 2.71 1.30
C GLY A 164 -16.40 3.31 0.00
N LEU A 165 -16.05 2.74 -1.16
CA LEU A 165 -16.61 3.13 -2.45
C LEU A 165 -18.10 2.79 -2.52
N ASP A 166 -18.47 1.59 -2.05
CA ASP A 166 -19.86 1.13 -2.03
C ASP A 166 -20.69 1.98 -1.07
N LEU A 167 -20.17 2.29 0.11
CA LEU A 167 -20.80 3.18 1.09
C LEU A 167 -20.99 4.60 0.55
N ALA A 168 -19.95 5.16 -0.09
CA ALA A 168 -20.00 6.49 -0.69
C ALA A 168 -21.06 6.56 -1.80
N SER A 169 -21.08 5.55 -2.68
CA SER A 169 -22.05 5.45 -3.77
C SER A 169 -23.49 5.34 -3.24
N ALA A 170 -23.71 4.52 -2.22
CA ALA A 170 -25.02 4.38 -1.57
C ALA A 170 -25.49 5.69 -0.90
N ALA A 171 -24.55 6.52 -0.42
CA ALA A 171 -24.83 7.84 0.12
C ALA A 171 -24.98 8.94 -0.95
N GLY A 172 -24.94 8.59 -2.24
CA GLY A 172 -25.14 9.49 -3.36
C GLY A 172 -23.87 10.12 -3.93
N ALA A 173 -22.68 9.70 -3.50
CA ALA A 173 -21.43 10.19 -4.05
C ALA A 173 -21.13 9.55 -5.41
N LYS A 174 -20.56 10.34 -6.31
CA LYS A 174 -20.06 9.89 -7.61
C LYS A 174 -18.78 9.11 -7.45
N ILE A 175 -18.72 7.95 -8.10
CA ILE A 175 -17.50 7.14 -8.23
C ILE A 175 -17.01 7.23 -9.66
N SER A 176 -15.70 7.42 -9.86
CA SER A 176 -15.11 7.61 -11.19
C SER A 176 -13.77 6.90 -11.33
N ASN A 177 -13.41 6.59 -12.58
CA ASN A 177 -12.08 6.12 -12.97
C ASN A 177 -11.63 4.81 -12.29
N LEU A 178 -12.55 3.91 -11.92
CA LEU A 178 -12.21 2.63 -11.29
C LEU A 178 -11.32 1.72 -12.13
N ASN A 179 -11.19 2.01 -13.42
CA ASN A 179 -10.26 1.35 -14.34
C ASN A 179 -8.82 1.90 -14.28
N ARG A 180 -8.56 2.94 -13.49
CA ARG A 180 -7.22 3.48 -13.28
C ARG A 180 -6.59 2.87 -12.03
N ARG A 181 -5.42 2.29 -12.21
CA ARG A 181 -4.70 1.60 -11.13
C ARG A 181 -3.22 1.50 -11.40
N TYR A 182 -2.45 1.32 -10.36
CA TYR A 182 -1.03 1.01 -10.46
C TYR A 182 -0.82 -0.48 -10.21
N ILE A 183 -0.43 -1.20 -11.26
CA ILE A 183 -0.04 -2.61 -11.21
C ILE A 183 1.48 -2.66 -11.23
N TYR A 184 2.07 -3.37 -10.28
CA TYR A 184 3.50 -3.66 -10.30
C TYR A 184 3.77 -4.93 -11.08
N THR A 185 4.90 -4.95 -11.78
CA THR A 185 5.34 -6.10 -12.60
C THR A 185 6.25 -7.06 -11.85
N ASN A 186 6.57 -6.75 -10.61
CA ASN A 186 7.63 -7.40 -9.82
C ASN A 186 7.10 -8.02 -8.52
N GLY A 187 5.95 -8.69 -8.60
CA GLY A 187 5.39 -9.48 -7.52
C GLY A 187 5.94 -10.90 -7.47
N ILE A 188 6.39 -11.35 -6.32
CA ILE A 188 6.62 -12.76 -6.03
C ILE A 188 5.55 -13.26 -5.06
N VAL A 189 5.23 -14.55 -5.09
CA VAL A 189 4.26 -15.14 -4.17
C VAL A 189 4.77 -15.02 -2.74
N ASN A 190 3.92 -14.54 -1.82
CA ASN A 190 4.24 -14.53 -0.41
C ASN A 190 4.20 -15.97 0.14
N ILE A 191 5.34 -16.52 0.50
CA ILE A 191 5.44 -17.89 1.04
C ILE A 191 4.71 -18.09 2.37
N ARG A 192 4.28 -17.01 3.02
CA ARG A 192 3.50 -17.06 4.26
C ARG A 192 2.00 -17.07 4.02
N ASP A 193 1.58 -16.85 2.77
CA ASP A 193 0.19 -16.93 2.38
C ASP A 193 -0.15 -18.34 1.93
N PRO A 194 -0.96 -19.09 2.68
CA PRO A 194 -1.32 -20.47 2.33
C PRO A 194 -2.19 -20.57 1.07
N GLU A 195 -2.87 -19.49 0.70
CA GLU A 195 -3.70 -19.43 -0.51
C GLU A 195 -2.88 -19.07 -1.75
N GLY A 196 -1.66 -18.56 -1.57
CA GLY A 196 -0.76 -18.19 -2.65
C GLY A 196 -1.26 -17.04 -3.54
N VAL A 197 -2.12 -16.18 -2.99
CA VAL A 197 -2.69 -15.02 -3.71
C VAL A 197 -2.03 -13.71 -3.34
N MET A 198 -1.35 -13.66 -2.18
CA MET A 198 -0.64 -12.47 -1.74
C MET A 198 0.73 -12.37 -2.38
N ALA A 199 1.13 -11.14 -2.69
CA ALA A 199 2.44 -10.83 -3.24
C ALA A 199 3.34 -10.13 -2.23
N VAL A 200 4.63 -10.31 -2.44
CA VAL A 200 5.67 -9.42 -1.92
C VAL A 200 6.35 -8.74 -3.09
N THR A 201 6.66 -7.45 -2.94
CA THR A 201 7.42 -6.70 -3.95
C THR A 201 8.89 -7.09 -3.88
N ALA A 202 9.42 -7.66 -4.94
CA ALA A 202 10.84 -7.96 -5.07
C ALA A 202 11.35 -7.53 -6.45
N GLY A 203 12.66 -7.51 -6.65
CA GLY A 203 13.26 -7.22 -7.95
C GLY A 203 14.75 -7.48 -7.93
N ASN A 204 15.31 -7.56 -9.12
CA ASN A 204 16.76 -7.63 -9.30
C ASN A 204 17.16 -6.78 -10.48
N ASN A 205 17.85 -5.68 -10.23
CA ASN A 205 18.29 -4.74 -11.26
C ASN A 205 19.38 -5.32 -12.16
N ASP A 206 20.11 -6.34 -11.69
CA ASP A 206 21.20 -7.00 -12.43
C ASP A 206 20.70 -8.23 -13.20
N SER A 207 19.40 -8.51 -13.20
CA SER A 207 18.81 -9.64 -13.91
C SER A 207 18.44 -9.32 -15.36
N MET A 208 18.42 -10.36 -16.18
CA MET A 208 17.74 -10.41 -17.47
C MET A 208 16.34 -10.98 -17.28
N ARG A 209 15.31 -10.40 -17.91
CA ARG A 209 13.94 -10.91 -17.84
C ARG A 209 13.58 -11.71 -19.08
N VAL A 210 13.18 -12.95 -18.87
CA VAL A 210 12.74 -13.84 -19.95
C VAL A 210 11.29 -14.29 -19.74
N ASN A 211 10.57 -14.50 -20.84
CA ASN A 211 9.24 -15.10 -20.84
C ASN A 211 9.31 -16.62 -20.57
N THR A 212 8.18 -17.31 -20.57
CA THR A 212 8.09 -18.76 -20.38
C THR A 212 8.78 -19.57 -21.48
N ASP A 213 9.05 -18.97 -22.64
CA ASP A 213 9.83 -19.58 -23.72
C ASP A 213 11.35 -19.38 -23.58
N GLY A 214 11.80 -18.75 -22.50
CA GLY A 214 13.22 -18.45 -22.26
C GLY A 214 13.77 -17.30 -23.08
N VAL A 215 12.91 -16.47 -23.68
CA VAL A 215 13.29 -15.34 -24.55
C VAL A 215 13.11 -14.01 -23.81
N ARG A 216 14.13 -13.15 -23.87
CA ARG A 216 14.06 -11.79 -23.37
C ARG A 216 12.97 -11.00 -24.10
N PHE A 217 12.14 -10.21 -23.39
CA PHE A 217 10.92 -9.63 -23.95
C PHE A 217 10.74 -8.13 -23.70
N THR A 218 11.57 -7.50 -22.90
CA THR A 218 11.40 -6.09 -22.50
C THR A 218 12.73 -5.42 -22.18
N ASN A 219 12.72 -4.10 -22.09
CA ASN A 219 13.77 -3.31 -21.47
C ASN A 219 13.58 -3.33 -19.95
N GLU A 220 14.43 -4.03 -19.21
CA GLU A 220 14.33 -4.18 -17.75
C GLU A 220 14.57 -2.86 -16.99
N GLY A 221 15.23 -1.89 -17.62
CA GLY A 221 15.44 -0.54 -17.09
C GLY A 221 14.43 0.49 -17.59
N GLY A 222 13.48 0.05 -18.43
CA GLY A 222 12.48 0.91 -19.04
C GLY A 222 11.38 1.36 -18.06
N PHE A 223 10.47 2.15 -18.58
CA PHE A 223 9.35 2.68 -17.81
C PHE A 223 8.39 1.58 -17.39
N ASP A 224 7.97 1.58 -16.13
CA ASP A 224 7.05 0.59 -15.56
C ASP A 224 5.80 0.36 -16.41
N LYS A 225 5.22 1.42 -16.99
CA LYS A 225 4.05 1.31 -17.85
C LYS A 225 4.31 0.51 -19.13
N ASN A 226 5.52 0.61 -19.71
CA ASN A 226 5.91 -0.14 -20.88
C ASN A 226 6.18 -1.60 -20.52
N ILE A 227 6.90 -1.84 -19.44
CA ILE A 227 7.17 -3.19 -18.92
C ILE A 227 5.86 -3.92 -18.61
N LEU A 228 4.88 -3.24 -18.00
CA LEU A 228 3.56 -3.82 -17.73
C LEU A 228 2.86 -4.23 -19.03
N LYS A 229 2.87 -3.36 -20.04
CA LYS A 229 2.28 -3.65 -21.35
C LYS A 229 2.95 -4.87 -22.01
N ASP A 230 4.29 -4.90 -22.02
CA ASP A 230 5.07 -6.01 -22.57
C ASP A 230 4.73 -7.31 -21.84
N MET A 231 4.75 -7.28 -20.50
CA MET A 231 4.44 -8.44 -19.65
C MET A 231 3.03 -8.98 -19.88
N LEU A 232 2.02 -8.11 -19.92
CA LEU A 232 0.63 -8.51 -20.17
C LEU A 232 0.42 -9.05 -21.58
N SER A 233 1.27 -8.65 -22.53
CA SER A 233 1.22 -9.14 -23.92
C SER A 233 1.80 -10.54 -24.08
N LEU A 234 2.44 -11.12 -23.05
CA LEU A 234 3.03 -12.47 -23.10
C LEU A 234 2.00 -13.61 -23.06
N GLY A 235 0.72 -13.36 -22.97
CA GLY A 235 -0.31 -14.40 -22.80
C GLY A 235 -0.38 -14.94 -21.37
N THR A 236 0.73 -15.45 -20.82
CA THR A 236 0.83 -15.95 -19.43
C THR A 236 0.96 -14.84 -18.40
N ALA A 237 1.33 -13.65 -18.83
CA ALA A 237 1.59 -12.47 -17.96
C ALA A 237 2.53 -12.76 -16.78
N THR A 238 3.56 -13.56 -17.02
CA THR A 238 4.61 -13.89 -16.05
C THR A 238 5.96 -13.90 -16.73
N TYR A 239 7.02 -13.70 -15.95
CA TYR A 239 8.38 -13.78 -16.45
C TYR A 239 9.34 -14.36 -15.40
N TRP A 240 10.51 -14.76 -15.84
CA TRP A 240 11.62 -15.20 -15.02
C TRP A 240 12.72 -14.14 -15.02
N ALA A 241 13.19 -13.74 -13.85
CA ALA A 241 14.41 -12.96 -13.68
C ALA A 241 15.59 -13.91 -13.56
N ILE A 242 16.51 -13.84 -14.51
CA ILE A 242 17.72 -14.69 -14.62
C ILE A 242 18.94 -13.87 -14.21
N PHE A 243 19.72 -14.37 -13.27
CA PHE A 243 20.94 -13.75 -12.79
C PHE A 243 21.94 -14.80 -12.27
N ASP A 244 23.16 -14.42 -12.00
CA ASP A 244 24.22 -15.28 -11.49
C ASP A 244 24.64 -14.89 -10.07
N GLU A 245 25.69 -15.51 -9.53
CA GLU A 245 26.16 -15.27 -8.17
C GLU A 245 26.53 -13.78 -7.92
N PRO A 246 27.27 -13.08 -8.80
CA PRO A 246 27.46 -11.64 -8.67
C PRO A 246 26.16 -10.83 -8.73
N GLY A 247 25.22 -11.24 -9.58
CA GLY A 247 23.94 -10.59 -9.75
C GLY A 247 23.01 -10.66 -8.52
N ARG A 248 23.36 -11.44 -7.51
CA ARG A 248 22.64 -11.43 -6.20
C ARG A 248 22.63 -10.04 -5.55
N ALA A 249 23.67 -9.27 -5.78
CA ALA A 249 23.79 -7.91 -5.22
C ALA A 249 22.69 -6.96 -5.72
N GLY A 250 22.15 -7.21 -6.91
CA GLY A 250 21.04 -6.44 -7.48
C GLY A 250 19.67 -6.80 -6.92
N PHE A 251 19.55 -7.88 -6.13
CA PHE A 251 18.27 -8.27 -5.55
C PHE A 251 17.84 -7.31 -4.46
N ALA A 252 16.58 -6.90 -4.52
CA ALA A 252 15.95 -6.07 -3.51
C ALA A 252 14.53 -6.59 -3.21
N MET A 253 14.13 -6.48 -1.97
CA MET A 253 12.80 -6.83 -1.52
C MET A 253 12.23 -5.72 -0.64
N ARG A 254 10.96 -5.46 -0.77
CA ARG A 254 10.27 -4.41 0.00
C ARG A 254 9.18 -5.04 0.86
N GLY A 255 9.11 -4.61 2.11
CA GLY A 255 8.16 -5.05 3.11
C GLY A 255 8.72 -4.79 4.50
N ALA A 256 7.88 -4.43 5.48
CA ALA A 256 8.34 -4.07 6.81
C ALA A 256 9.20 -5.17 7.47
N GLU A 257 8.86 -6.42 7.22
CA GLU A 257 9.55 -7.60 7.77
C GLU A 257 10.92 -7.89 7.13
N TRP A 258 11.25 -7.18 6.01
CA TRP A 258 12.47 -7.42 5.23
C TRP A 258 13.38 -6.20 5.17
N VAL A 259 12.99 -5.08 5.75
CA VAL A 259 13.70 -3.78 5.67
C VAL A 259 15.17 -3.89 6.06
N ASN A 260 15.49 -4.70 7.05
CA ASN A 260 16.86 -4.86 7.57
C ASN A 260 17.55 -6.14 7.08
N THR A 261 16.98 -6.84 6.10
CA THR A 261 17.61 -8.05 5.56
C THR A 261 18.61 -7.68 4.46
N PRO A 262 19.89 -8.05 4.57
CA PRO A 262 20.88 -7.81 3.53
C PRO A 262 20.42 -8.39 2.19
N THR A 263 20.48 -7.61 1.13
CA THR A 263 19.95 -8.00 -0.19
C THR A 263 20.75 -9.14 -0.82
N ASP A 264 22.07 -9.13 -0.68
CA ASP A 264 22.99 -10.14 -1.22
C ASP A 264 22.89 -11.51 -0.52
N ARG A 265 22.30 -11.57 0.67
CA ARG A 265 22.14 -12.78 1.50
C ARG A 265 20.69 -13.04 1.85
N HIS A 266 19.78 -12.53 1.08
CA HIS A 266 18.36 -12.66 1.37
C HIS A 266 17.94 -14.14 1.36
N PRO A 267 17.27 -14.65 2.41
CA PRO A 267 16.95 -16.08 2.55
C PRO A 267 16.05 -16.63 1.42
N LEU A 268 15.31 -15.77 0.71
CA LEU A 268 14.51 -16.18 -0.44
C LEU A 268 15.35 -16.57 -1.67
N LEU A 269 16.59 -16.10 -1.77
CA LEU A 269 17.52 -16.48 -2.85
C LEU A 269 17.97 -17.95 -2.72
N ASP A 270 17.87 -18.51 -1.54
CA ASP A 270 18.17 -19.92 -1.26
C ASP A 270 16.91 -20.76 -0.96
N ASN A 271 15.70 -20.19 -1.13
CA ASN A 271 14.44 -20.89 -0.92
C ASN A 271 13.92 -21.50 -2.22
N PRO A 272 13.90 -22.84 -2.37
CA PRO A 272 13.52 -23.51 -3.62
C PRO A 272 12.03 -23.33 -4.00
N MET A 273 11.19 -22.83 -3.11
CA MET A 273 9.80 -22.47 -3.44
C MET A 273 9.70 -21.17 -4.24
N ILE A 274 10.73 -20.32 -4.20
CA ILE A 274 10.74 -19.00 -4.82
C ILE A 274 11.82 -18.89 -5.89
N THR A 275 12.99 -19.50 -5.63
CA THR A 275 14.18 -19.36 -6.46
C THR A 275 14.69 -20.72 -6.90
N SER A 276 14.72 -20.96 -8.21
CA SER A 276 15.48 -22.06 -8.79
C SER A 276 16.96 -21.69 -8.83
N LYS A 277 17.85 -22.63 -8.47
CA LYS A 277 19.28 -22.43 -8.38
C LYS A 277 20.02 -23.64 -8.95
N SER A 278 21.00 -23.41 -9.81
CA SER A 278 21.82 -24.48 -10.39
C SER A 278 23.22 -24.02 -10.76
N MET A 279 24.11 -24.98 -10.98
CA MET A 279 25.48 -24.75 -11.43
C MET A 279 25.58 -24.59 -12.96
N THR A 280 24.53 -24.94 -13.73
CA THR A 280 24.47 -24.78 -15.18
C THR A 280 23.16 -24.08 -15.58
N LEU A 281 23.17 -23.40 -16.74
CA LEU A 281 21.97 -22.76 -17.28
C LEU A 281 20.94 -23.78 -17.78
N GLU A 282 21.41 -24.91 -18.30
CA GLU A 282 20.57 -26.00 -18.78
C GLU A 282 19.74 -26.59 -17.63
N GLU A 283 20.39 -26.94 -16.52
CA GLU A 283 19.71 -27.49 -15.35
C GLU A 283 18.82 -26.41 -14.68
N LEU A 284 19.26 -25.14 -14.67
CA LEU A 284 18.42 -24.04 -14.20
C LEU A 284 17.12 -23.93 -15.00
N ALA A 285 17.22 -24.05 -16.31
CA ALA A 285 16.07 -24.00 -17.21
C ALA A 285 15.09 -25.16 -16.94
N GLU A 286 15.60 -26.37 -16.75
CA GLU A 286 14.79 -27.53 -16.37
C GLU A 286 14.05 -27.31 -15.05
N LEU A 287 14.74 -26.81 -14.02
CA LEU A 287 14.15 -26.50 -12.71
C LEU A 287 13.08 -25.39 -12.79
N ALA A 288 13.26 -24.45 -13.68
CA ALA A 288 12.32 -23.34 -13.89
C ALA A 288 11.19 -23.67 -14.89
N GLY A 289 11.26 -24.80 -15.57
CA GLY A 289 10.30 -25.17 -16.61
C GLY A 289 10.43 -24.31 -17.89
N ILE A 290 11.65 -23.85 -18.20
CA ILE A 290 11.98 -23.03 -19.38
C ILE A 290 12.70 -23.90 -20.40
N PRO A 291 12.49 -23.74 -21.75
CA PRO A 291 13.27 -24.43 -22.76
C PRO A 291 14.77 -24.10 -22.65
N ALA A 292 15.60 -25.11 -22.37
CA ALA A 292 17.01 -24.95 -22.06
C ALA A 292 17.83 -24.29 -23.18
N ASP A 293 17.62 -24.74 -24.42
CA ASP A 293 18.27 -24.19 -25.61
C ASP A 293 17.97 -22.69 -25.82
N ARG A 294 16.73 -22.30 -25.52
CA ARG A 294 16.28 -20.90 -25.59
C ARG A 294 16.91 -20.04 -24.50
N LEU A 295 16.90 -20.51 -23.24
CA LEU A 295 17.51 -19.76 -22.15
C LEU A 295 19.01 -19.55 -22.36
N VAL A 296 19.75 -20.63 -22.71
CA VAL A 296 21.19 -20.54 -22.98
C VAL A 296 21.48 -19.56 -24.12
N SER A 297 20.72 -19.63 -25.20
CA SER A 297 20.87 -18.71 -26.34
C SER A 297 20.59 -17.26 -25.96
N SER A 298 19.55 -17.02 -25.12
CA SER A 298 19.19 -15.69 -24.65
C SER A 298 20.27 -15.09 -23.74
N VAL A 299 20.83 -15.88 -22.82
CA VAL A 299 21.95 -15.44 -21.96
C VAL A 299 23.21 -15.15 -22.78
N ALA A 300 23.54 -16.02 -23.74
CA ALA A 300 24.70 -15.79 -24.63
C ALA A 300 24.54 -14.48 -25.44
N ARG A 301 23.36 -14.24 -26.01
CA ARG A 301 23.06 -12.99 -26.72
C ARG A 301 23.13 -11.77 -25.81
N TYR A 302 22.57 -11.86 -24.60
CA TYR A 302 22.59 -10.79 -23.61
C TYR A 302 24.02 -10.42 -23.23
N ASN A 303 24.87 -11.42 -22.95
CA ASN A 303 26.27 -11.22 -22.64
C ASN A 303 27.05 -10.58 -23.81
N ALA A 304 26.77 -10.97 -25.05
CA ALA A 304 27.38 -10.37 -26.24
C ALA A 304 27.05 -8.88 -26.39
N MET A 305 25.80 -8.47 -26.06
CA MET A 305 25.39 -7.07 -26.03
C MET A 305 26.09 -6.28 -24.93
N ILE A 306 26.29 -6.90 -23.76
CA ILE A 306 27.07 -6.31 -22.66
C ILE A 306 28.52 -6.05 -23.09
N ASP A 307 29.15 -7.03 -23.76
CA ASP A 307 30.54 -6.90 -24.30
C ASP A 307 30.62 -5.80 -25.36
N ALA A 308 29.59 -5.65 -26.17
CA ALA A 308 29.50 -4.58 -27.17
C ALA A 308 29.21 -3.20 -26.57
N GLY A 309 28.74 -3.14 -25.33
CA GLY A 309 28.31 -1.89 -24.68
C GLY A 309 27.00 -1.31 -25.24
N GLU A 310 26.25 -2.12 -26.00
CA GLU A 310 25.03 -1.70 -26.69
C GLU A 310 23.97 -2.79 -26.62
N ASP A 311 22.78 -2.45 -26.11
CA ASP A 311 21.62 -3.34 -26.15
C ASP A 311 20.80 -3.09 -27.42
N SER A 312 21.09 -3.86 -28.46
CA SER A 312 20.42 -3.79 -29.76
C SER A 312 18.98 -4.33 -29.76
N ASP A 313 18.55 -5.01 -28.69
CA ASP A 313 17.23 -5.59 -28.60
C ASP A 313 16.21 -4.60 -28.00
N PHE A 314 16.57 -3.95 -26.91
CA PHE A 314 15.63 -3.14 -26.13
C PHE A 314 16.20 -1.79 -25.66
N ASN A 315 17.43 -1.43 -26.01
CA ASN A 315 18.08 -0.17 -25.67
C ASN A 315 18.13 0.11 -24.15
N ARG A 316 18.40 -0.91 -23.33
CA ARG A 316 18.40 -0.81 -21.85
C ARG A 316 19.55 0.05 -21.30
N PHE A 317 20.74 -0.04 -21.87
CA PHE A 317 21.96 0.49 -21.26
C PHE A 317 21.97 2.02 -21.09
N PRO A 318 21.50 2.83 -22.04
CA PRO A 318 21.43 4.28 -21.85
C PRO A 318 20.47 4.69 -20.74
N GLU A 319 19.36 4.01 -20.56
CA GLU A 319 18.34 4.35 -19.57
C GLU A 319 18.79 4.05 -18.14
N MET A 320 19.58 3.00 -17.94
CA MET A 320 20.10 2.64 -16.63
C MET A 320 21.35 3.43 -16.21
N ASN A 321 21.94 4.23 -17.08
CA ASN A 321 23.23 4.87 -16.86
C ASN A 321 24.35 3.90 -16.41
N ASN A 322 24.11 2.60 -16.54
CA ASN A 322 25.04 1.55 -16.15
C ASN A 322 24.76 0.28 -16.95
N ILE A 323 25.82 -0.33 -17.45
CA ILE A 323 25.74 -1.63 -18.12
C ILE A 323 25.61 -2.70 -17.03
N PRO A 324 24.60 -3.59 -17.09
CA PRO A 324 24.44 -4.65 -16.10
C PRO A 324 25.60 -5.66 -16.17
N PRO A 325 25.84 -6.44 -15.12
CA PRO A 325 26.85 -7.48 -15.14
C PRO A 325 26.49 -8.60 -16.13
N ARG A 326 27.50 -9.30 -16.64
CA ARG A 326 27.33 -10.53 -17.43
C ARG A 326 26.74 -11.63 -16.53
N ILE A 327 25.96 -12.53 -17.14
CA ILE A 327 25.46 -13.75 -16.49
C ILE A 327 26.35 -14.90 -16.90
N GLU A 328 27.39 -15.21 -16.10
CA GLU A 328 28.44 -16.19 -16.48
C GLU A 328 29.04 -16.96 -15.31
N ARG A 329 28.77 -16.58 -14.05
CA ARG A 329 29.40 -17.19 -12.87
C ARG A 329 28.37 -17.92 -12.02
N ALA A 330 28.46 -19.25 -12.07
CA ALA A 330 27.61 -20.11 -11.25
C ALA A 330 27.78 -19.84 -9.74
N PRO A 331 26.77 -20.13 -8.92
CA PRO A 331 25.47 -20.65 -9.33
C PRO A 331 24.62 -19.60 -10.05
N PHE A 332 23.73 -20.10 -10.92
CA PHE A 332 22.73 -19.31 -11.63
C PHE A 332 21.39 -19.42 -10.91
N TYR A 333 20.59 -18.36 -11.05
CA TYR A 333 19.31 -18.19 -10.36
C TYR A 333 18.19 -17.83 -11.32
N ALA A 334 16.99 -18.36 -11.09
CA ALA A 334 15.76 -17.97 -11.75
C ALA A 334 14.65 -17.74 -10.73
N MET A 335 14.04 -16.56 -10.76
CA MET A 335 12.90 -16.20 -9.92
C MET A 335 11.71 -15.84 -10.80
N GLN A 336 10.53 -16.41 -10.50
CA GLN A 336 9.32 -16.12 -11.24
C GLN A 336 8.58 -14.93 -10.65
N PHE A 337 8.20 -14.00 -11.53
CA PHE A 337 7.48 -12.78 -11.20
C PHE A 337 6.11 -12.72 -11.85
N TYR A 338 5.17 -12.13 -11.17
CA TYR A 338 3.79 -11.95 -11.57
C TYR A 338 3.38 -10.48 -11.48
N PRO A 339 2.36 -10.04 -12.27
CA PRO A 339 1.73 -8.76 -12.03
C PRO A 339 1.03 -8.82 -10.67
N MET A 340 1.10 -7.72 -9.94
CA MET A 340 0.42 -7.60 -8.67
C MET A 340 -0.32 -6.27 -8.55
N THR A 341 -1.49 -6.30 -7.92
CA THR A 341 -2.22 -5.09 -7.57
C THR A 341 -1.40 -4.24 -6.61
N ARG A 342 -1.53 -2.92 -6.71
CA ARG A 342 -0.81 -2.06 -5.79
C ARG A 342 -1.64 -0.92 -5.25
N LYS A 343 -2.21 -0.08 -6.13
CA LYS A 343 -2.89 1.14 -5.71
C LYS A 343 -4.04 1.50 -6.65
N SER A 344 -5.15 1.92 -6.08
CA SER A 344 -6.28 2.49 -6.82
C SER A 344 -5.99 3.95 -7.18
N MET A 345 -6.31 4.34 -8.41
CA MET A 345 -6.13 5.72 -8.91
C MET A 345 -7.44 6.37 -9.35
N GLY A 346 -8.56 5.67 -9.12
CA GLY A 346 -9.92 6.17 -9.22
C GLY A 346 -10.68 5.90 -7.93
N GLY A 347 -11.84 6.54 -7.77
CA GLY A 347 -12.63 6.42 -6.55
C GLY A 347 -13.70 7.51 -6.42
N VAL A 348 -13.97 7.90 -5.20
CA VAL A 348 -14.94 8.96 -4.86
C VAL A 348 -14.47 10.30 -5.42
N VAL A 349 -15.32 10.96 -6.20
CA VAL A 349 -15.05 12.30 -6.74
C VAL A 349 -15.22 13.32 -5.62
N ILE A 350 -14.19 14.15 -5.44
CA ILE A 350 -14.18 15.22 -4.42
C ILE A 350 -13.94 16.59 -5.03
N ASP A 351 -14.38 17.62 -4.33
CA ASP A 351 -14.04 19.01 -4.65
C ASP A 351 -12.72 19.46 -3.99
N ALA A 352 -12.39 20.73 -4.14
CA ALA A 352 -11.19 21.36 -3.57
C ALA A 352 -11.12 21.34 -2.03
N ASP A 353 -12.24 21.09 -1.36
CA ASP A 353 -12.39 21.05 0.08
C ASP A 353 -12.43 19.61 0.66
N GLY A 354 -12.26 18.60 -0.20
CA GLY A 354 -12.35 17.18 0.17
C GLY A 354 -13.79 16.67 0.36
N ARG A 355 -14.81 17.46 -0.04
CA ARG A 355 -16.22 17.08 0.05
C ARG A 355 -16.58 16.17 -1.11
N ALA A 356 -17.32 15.09 -0.85
CA ALA A 356 -17.80 14.20 -1.91
C ALA A 356 -18.82 14.90 -2.81
N LEU A 357 -18.72 14.68 -4.12
CA LEU A 357 -19.63 15.20 -5.13
C LEU A 357 -20.57 14.10 -5.63
N ASN A 358 -21.81 14.46 -5.95
CA ASN A 358 -22.78 13.59 -6.63
C ASN A 358 -22.57 13.61 -8.16
N ASP A 359 -23.38 12.84 -8.91
CA ASP A 359 -23.31 12.76 -10.36
C ASP A 359 -23.60 14.11 -11.07
N SER A 360 -24.31 15.02 -10.43
CA SER A 360 -24.55 16.39 -10.92
C SER A 360 -23.43 17.37 -10.58
N GLY A 361 -22.36 16.90 -9.93
CA GLY A 361 -21.24 17.76 -9.50
C GLY A 361 -21.56 18.61 -8.27
N GLN A 362 -22.64 18.33 -7.56
CA GLN A 362 -23.03 19.02 -6.34
C GLN A 362 -22.45 18.28 -5.11
N VAL A 363 -22.13 19.03 -4.07
CA VAL A 363 -21.65 18.47 -2.80
C VAL A 363 -22.72 17.59 -2.17
N VAL A 364 -22.34 16.40 -1.69
CA VAL A 364 -23.13 15.59 -0.77
C VAL A 364 -22.91 16.15 0.65
N PRO A 365 -23.88 16.84 1.23
CA PRO A 365 -23.69 17.57 2.48
C PRO A 365 -23.30 16.64 3.64
N GLY A 366 -22.20 16.98 4.33
CA GLY A 366 -21.67 16.20 5.46
C GLY A 366 -20.77 15.02 5.05
N LEU A 367 -20.62 14.72 3.76
CA LEU A 367 -19.79 13.62 3.29
C LEU A 367 -18.46 14.13 2.73
N TYR A 368 -17.37 13.52 3.21
CA TYR A 368 -16.00 13.76 2.78
C TYR A 368 -15.33 12.45 2.40
N ALA A 369 -14.35 12.52 1.51
CA ALA A 369 -13.49 11.36 1.21
C ALA A 369 -12.04 11.81 1.04
N ILE A 370 -11.10 11.00 1.51
CA ILE A 370 -9.66 11.35 1.53
C ILE A 370 -8.77 10.15 1.17
N GLY A 371 -7.59 10.44 0.69
CA GLY A 371 -6.59 9.42 0.38
C GLY A 371 -6.98 8.52 -0.78
N GLU A 372 -6.59 7.26 -0.71
CA GLU A 372 -6.70 6.31 -1.82
C GLU A 372 -8.16 5.99 -2.22
N VAL A 373 -9.14 6.13 -1.33
CA VAL A 373 -10.55 5.96 -1.68
C VAL A 373 -11.04 6.99 -2.71
N THR A 374 -10.31 8.10 -2.88
CA THR A 374 -10.53 9.12 -3.92
C THR A 374 -9.64 8.91 -5.14
N GLY A 375 -8.87 7.82 -5.21
CA GLY A 375 -7.81 7.66 -6.20
C GLY A 375 -6.67 8.67 -6.00
N SER A 376 -6.37 9.04 -4.76
CA SER A 376 -5.41 10.10 -4.41
C SER A 376 -5.78 11.43 -5.06
N ALA A 377 -7.07 11.78 -5.03
CA ALA A 377 -7.65 12.97 -5.67
C ALA A 377 -7.36 13.07 -7.18
N GLY A 378 -7.12 11.94 -7.85
CA GLY A 378 -6.88 11.88 -9.29
C GLY A 378 -5.49 12.35 -9.73
N ILE A 379 -4.58 12.69 -8.82
CA ILE A 379 -3.23 13.20 -9.14
C ILE A 379 -2.46 12.23 -10.05
N ASN A 380 -2.61 10.94 -9.84
CA ASN A 380 -1.88 9.90 -10.58
C ASN A 380 -2.43 9.61 -11.99
N GLY A 381 -3.57 10.16 -12.38
CA GLY A 381 -4.11 10.00 -13.72
C GLY A 381 -4.23 8.55 -14.18
N LYS A 382 -3.58 8.22 -15.30
CA LYS A 382 -3.52 6.86 -15.87
C LYS A 382 -2.31 6.06 -15.39
N HIS A 383 -1.25 6.75 -14.93
CA HIS A 383 0.02 6.12 -14.56
C HIS A 383 0.47 6.57 -13.18
N GLY A 384 0.54 5.64 -12.26
CA GLY A 384 0.99 5.90 -10.90
C GLY A 384 2.47 6.30 -10.83
N MET A 385 2.80 7.13 -9.86
CA MET A 385 4.17 7.51 -9.53
C MET A 385 4.50 7.09 -8.11
N ASP A 386 5.72 6.61 -7.88
CA ASP A 386 6.21 6.36 -6.52
C ASP A 386 6.26 7.67 -5.73
N GLY A 387 5.84 7.61 -4.46
CA GLY A 387 5.73 8.79 -3.59
C GLY A 387 4.41 9.57 -3.70
N MET A 388 3.63 9.38 -4.75
CA MET A 388 2.40 10.14 -5.03
C MET A 388 1.11 9.48 -4.51
N PHE A 389 1.18 8.76 -3.40
CA PHE A 389 0.03 8.11 -2.76
C PHE A 389 -0.10 8.49 -1.28
N LEU A 390 0.92 8.22 -0.46
CA LEU A 390 0.89 8.59 0.96
C LEU A 390 0.84 10.11 1.16
N GLY A 391 1.65 10.85 0.40
CA GLY A 391 1.65 12.31 0.47
C GLY A 391 0.29 12.92 0.16
N PRO A 392 -0.35 12.63 -0.99
CA PRO A 392 -1.70 13.08 -1.28
C PRO A 392 -2.74 12.62 -0.25
N ALA A 393 -2.60 11.42 0.36
CA ALA A 393 -3.50 10.98 1.42
C ALA A 393 -3.42 11.89 2.65
N VAL A 394 -2.21 12.25 3.07
CA VAL A 394 -1.99 13.20 4.18
C VAL A 394 -2.56 14.58 3.83
N VAL A 395 -2.27 15.09 2.63
CA VAL A 395 -2.70 16.43 2.22
C VAL A 395 -4.22 16.52 2.10
N THR A 396 -4.87 15.55 1.46
CA THR A 396 -6.35 15.52 1.37
C THR A 396 -7.00 15.40 2.74
N GLY A 397 -6.41 14.61 3.65
CA GLY A 397 -6.87 14.51 5.03
C GLY A 397 -6.81 15.84 5.77
N ARG A 398 -5.71 16.58 5.61
CA ARG A 398 -5.55 17.92 6.21
C ARG A 398 -6.50 18.96 5.61
N VAL A 399 -6.75 18.88 4.29
CA VAL A 399 -7.74 19.74 3.63
C VAL A 399 -9.12 19.49 4.20
N ALA A 400 -9.60 18.25 4.23
CA ALA A 400 -10.90 17.91 4.78
C ALA A 400 -11.04 18.32 6.25
N GLY A 401 -10.01 18.07 7.08
CA GLY A 401 -10.01 18.51 8.48
C GLY A 401 -10.12 20.03 8.66
N ARG A 402 -9.36 20.80 7.87
CA ARG A 402 -9.44 22.29 7.87
C ARG A 402 -10.83 22.77 7.44
N THR A 403 -11.42 22.15 6.43
CA THR A 403 -12.77 22.47 5.94
C THR A 403 -13.84 22.21 6.99
N ILE A 404 -13.78 21.07 7.68
CA ILE A 404 -14.72 20.73 8.76
C ILE A 404 -14.62 21.74 9.90
N VAL A 405 -13.40 22.07 10.34
CA VAL A 405 -13.18 23.06 11.41
C VAL A 405 -13.71 24.42 11.01
N ALA A 406 -13.44 24.88 9.79
CA ALA A 406 -13.95 26.17 9.30
C ALA A 406 -15.49 26.21 9.25
N ALA A 407 -16.14 25.12 8.86
CA ALA A 407 -17.60 25.01 8.86
C ALA A 407 -18.18 25.10 10.28
N HIS A 408 -17.49 24.54 11.29
CA HIS A 408 -17.88 24.68 12.71
C HIS A 408 -17.65 26.10 13.23
N ALA A 409 -16.53 26.72 12.93
CA ALA A 409 -16.22 28.09 13.36
C ALA A 409 -17.28 29.12 12.87
N ILE A 410 -17.81 28.93 11.65
CA ILE A 410 -18.88 29.77 11.11
C ILE A 410 -20.21 29.53 11.83
N ARG A 411 -20.43 28.30 12.33
CA ARG A 411 -21.66 27.95 13.09
C ARG A 411 -21.58 28.43 14.54
N ASP A 412 -20.42 28.42 15.18
CA ASP A 412 -20.23 28.81 16.58
C ASP A 412 -20.57 30.29 16.85
N GLU A 413 -20.51 31.15 15.84
CA GLU A 413 -21.06 32.51 15.96
C GLU A 413 -22.60 32.52 16.13
N LYS A 414 -23.30 31.41 15.86
CA LYS A 414 -24.78 31.30 15.90
C LYS A 414 -25.33 30.25 16.88
N ILE A 415 -24.52 29.38 17.47
CA ILE A 415 -24.98 28.29 18.33
C ILE A 415 -24.23 28.29 19.66
N ARG A 416 -24.93 28.61 20.75
CA ARG A 416 -24.46 28.27 22.11
C ARG A 416 -24.36 26.75 22.20
N ILE A 417 -23.16 26.27 22.53
CA ILE A 417 -22.83 24.85 22.74
C ILE A 417 -23.86 24.25 23.71
N ARG A 418 -24.70 23.34 23.23
CA ARG A 418 -25.43 22.44 24.10
C ARG A 418 -24.39 21.39 24.53
N THR A 419 -24.07 21.35 25.78
CA THR A 419 -23.31 20.23 26.38
C THR A 419 -23.98 18.94 25.92
N PRO A 420 -23.25 17.97 25.32
CA PRO A 420 -23.82 16.68 24.98
C PRO A 420 -24.47 16.09 26.24
N ALA A 421 -25.68 15.60 26.15
CA ALA A 421 -26.23 14.72 27.18
C ALA A 421 -25.25 13.57 27.36
N ALA A 422 -24.99 13.20 28.61
CA ALA A 422 -24.10 12.09 28.92
C ALA A 422 -24.54 10.90 28.02
N GLU A 423 -23.65 10.52 27.12
CA GLU A 423 -23.84 9.30 26.33
C GLU A 423 -24.00 8.14 27.31
N ASP A 424 -24.78 7.15 26.92
CA ASP A 424 -24.92 5.90 27.68
C ASP A 424 -23.51 5.44 28.09
N PRO A 425 -23.27 5.14 29.36
CA PRO A 425 -21.97 4.78 29.85
C PRO A 425 -21.46 3.59 29.02
N LEU A 426 -20.23 3.74 28.49
CA LEU A 426 -19.54 2.61 27.88
C LEU A 426 -19.64 1.44 28.88
N PRO A 427 -19.94 0.20 28.42
CA PRO A 427 -19.94 -0.95 29.32
C PRO A 427 -18.65 -0.97 30.14
N ASP A 428 -18.82 -1.17 31.45
CA ASP A 428 -17.68 -1.17 32.39
C ASP A 428 -16.54 -2.06 31.85
N PRO A 429 -15.36 -1.49 31.55
CA PRO A 429 -14.23 -2.27 31.06
C PRO A 429 -13.87 -3.44 31.95
N SER A 430 -14.12 -3.34 33.27
CA SER A 430 -13.86 -4.42 34.24
C SER A 430 -14.75 -5.65 34.02
N SER A 431 -15.87 -5.54 33.32
CA SER A 431 -16.75 -6.68 33.01
C SER A 431 -16.29 -7.53 31.83
N TRP A 432 -15.22 -7.12 31.13
CA TRP A 432 -14.79 -7.66 29.84
C TRP A 432 -13.47 -8.42 29.87
N VAL A 433 -12.79 -8.51 31.03
CA VAL A 433 -11.39 -8.93 31.07
C VAL A 433 -11.17 -9.91 32.21
N PRO A 434 -10.50 -11.06 31.95
CA PRO A 434 -9.60 -11.59 32.95
C PRO A 434 -8.48 -10.54 33.11
N THR A 435 -8.41 -9.88 34.27
CA THR A 435 -7.33 -8.96 34.64
C THR A 435 -6.00 -9.69 34.48
N LEU A 436 -5.16 -9.24 33.52
CA LEU A 436 -3.77 -9.65 33.49
C LEU A 436 -3.13 -9.10 34.77
N THR A 437 -2.36 -9.93 35.44
CA THR A 437 -1.51 -9.49 36.52
C THR A 437 -0.40 -8.60 35.96
N GLU A 438 0.21 -7.74 36.79
CA GLU A 438 1.34 -6.90 36.34
C GLU A 438 2.49 -7.74 35.76
N ASP A 439 2.72 -8.96 36.26
CA ASP A 439 3.73 -9.88 35.75
C ASP A 439 3.38 -10.45 34.37
N GLU A 440 2.10 -10.78 34.12
CA GLU A 440 1.64 -11.25 32.81
C GLU A 440 1.70 -10.12 31.80
N LEU A 441 1.35 -8.91 32.17
CA LEU A 441 1.48 -7.72 31.36
C LEU A 441 2.95 -7.36 31.08
N GLY A 442 3.82 -7.42 32.09
CA GLY A 442 5.25 -7.23 31.94
C GLY A 442 5.89 -8.28 31.03
N THR A 443 5.45 -9.54 31.14
CA THR A 443 5.89 -10.62 30.26
C THR A 443 5.43 -10.40 28.81
N LEU A 444 4.20 -9.93 28.60
CA LEU A 444 3.65 -9.60 27.29
C LEU A 444 4.42 -8.46 26.61
N LEU A 445 4.77 -7.44 27.36
CA LEU A 445 5.51 -6.26 26.87
C LEU A 445 7.00 -6.57 26.61
N THR A 446 7.62 -7.45 27.42
CA THR A 446 9.04 -7.81 27.26
C THR A 446 9.29 -8.92 26.26
N THR A 447 8.29 -9.73 25.93
CA THR A 447 8.36 -10.74 24.87
C THR A 447 7.98 -10.20 23.50
N SER A 448 7.57 -8.94 23.41
CA SER A 448 7.41 -8.25 22.12
C SER A 448 8.78 -8.21 21.43
N ARG A 449 8.84 -8.58 20.16
CA ARG A 449 10.06 -8.42 19.38
C ARG A 449 10.41 -6.94 19.35
N GLU A 450 11.57 -6.56 19.87
CA GLU A 450 12.15 -5.25 19.65
C GLU A 450 11.99 -4.88 18.17
N GLY A 451 11.32 -3.74 17.91
CA GLY A 451 11.09 -3.25 16.57
C GLY A 451 9.73 -3.58 15.93
N TYR A 452 8.82 -4.26 16.59
CA TYR A 452 7.45 -4.43 16.09
C TYR A 452 6.54 -3.32 16.62
N TRP A 453 6.70 -2.12 16.07
CA TRP A 453 6.02 -0.90 16.49
C TRP A 453 4.50 -1.03 16.63
N HIS A 454 3.85 -1.83 15.75
CA HIS A 454 2.41 -2.05 15.80
C HIS A 454 1.99 -2.72 17.11
N PHE A 455 2.77 -3.70 17.55
CA PHE A 455 2.51 -4.39 18.81
C PHE A 455 2.76 -3.46 20.00
N GLU A 456 3.90 -2.77 20.03
CA GLU A 456 4.26 -1.84 21.10
C GLU A 456 3.25 -0.69 21.19
N THR A 457 2.99 0.02 20.09
CA THR A 457 2.08 1.16 20.05
C THR A 457 0.65 0.76 20.38
N SER A 458 0.18 -0.42 19.93
CA SER A 458 -1.17 -0.89 20.23
C SER A 458 -1.33 -1.24 21.70
N HIS A 459 -0.31 -1.83 22.33
CA HIS A 459 -0.35 -2.18 23.75
C HIS A 459 -0.13 -0.94 24.64
N GLU A 460 0.73 0.00 24.27
CA GLU A 460 0.83 1.31 24.93
C GLU A 460 -0.52 2.02 24.95
N MET A 461 -1.22 2.07 23.82
CA MET A 461 -2.55 2.65 23.72
C MET A 461 -3.57 1.94 24.64
N VAL A 462 -3.53 0.61 24.72
CA VAL A 462 -4.39 -0.18 25.60
C VAL A 462 -4.16 0.22 27.06
N LEU A 463 -2.90 0.36 27.44
CA LEU A 463 -2.52 0.75 28.82
C LEU A 463 -2.90 2.20 29.14
N GLU A 464 -2.52 3.13 28.29
CA GLU A 464 -2.79 4.56 28.50
C GLU A 464 -4.29 4.88 28.54
N ARG A 465 -5.09 4.19 27.72
CA ARG A 465 -6.53 4.41 27.61
C ARG A 465 -7.38 3.45 28.39
N GLN A 466 -6.75 2.54 29.14
CA GLN A 466 -7.44 1.51 29.91
C GLN A 466 -8.43 0.68 29.08
N TYR A 467 -8.10 0.42 27.81
CA TYR A 467 -8.90 -0.47 26.98
C TYR A 467 -8.79 -1.91 27.49
N GLY A 468 -9.90 -2.62 27.53
CA GLY A 468 -9.90 -4.04 27.86
C GLY A 468 -9.21 -4.85 26.76
N CYS A 469 -8.36 -5.79 27.14
CA CYS A 469 -7.65 -6.68 26.21
C CYS A 469 -8.58 -7.38 25.23
N THR A 470 -9.83 -7.64 25.61
CA THR A 470 -10.87 -8.26 24.78
C THR A 470 -11.46 -7.34 23.71
N GLN A 471 -11.10 -6.05 23.68
CA GLN A 471 -11.47 -5.19 22.56
C GLN A 471 -10.68 -5.56 21.30
N CYS A 472 -9.46 -6.07 21.47
CA CYS A 472 -8.60 -6.52 20.39
C CYS A 472 -8.45 -8.04 20.34
N HIS A 473 -8.56 -8.73 21.49
CA HIS A 473 -8.41 -10.19 21.62
C HIS A 473 -9.72 -10.86 21.97
N SER A 474 -10.03 -12.02 21.42
CA SER A 474 -11.21 -12.79 21.84
C SER A 474 -10.92 -13.55 23.15
N ALA A 475 -11.93 -13.73 23.98
CA ALA A 475 -11.81 -14.50 25.23
C ALA A 475 -11.44 -15.98 25.01
N GLU A 476 -11.62 -16.50 23.80
CA GLU A 476 -11.36 -17.89 23.43
C GLU A 476 -9.93 -18.13 22.94
N VAL A 477 -9.15 -17.08 22.65
CA VAL A 477 -7.76 -17.20 22.22
C VAL A 477 -6.86 -16.79 23.38
N PRO A 478 -6.24 -17.75 24.07
CA PRO A 478 -5.37 -17.45 25.22
C PRO A 478 -4.15 -16.64 24.76
N PHE A 479 -3.67 -15.74 25.59
CA PHE A 479 -2.41 -15.03 25.41
C PHE A 479 -1.25 -16.03 25.39
N PHE A 480 -0.66 -16.26 24.22
CA PHE A 480 0.46 -17.20 24.10
C PHE A 480 1.80 -16.49 24.27
N PRO A 481 2.72 -17.06 25.03
CA PRO A 481 4.10 -16.58 25.03
C PRO A 481 4.71 -16.80 23.64
N LEU A 482 5.33 -15.77 23.11
CA LEU A 482 5.89 -15.66 21.75
C LEU A 482 7.00 -16.66 21.40
N ASN A 483 7.35 -17.57 22.31
CA ASN A 483 8.50 -18.46 22.20
C ASN A 483 8.24 -19.81 21.51
N ASN A 484 7.01 -20.09 21.10
CA ASN A 484 6.68 -21.40 20.52
C ASN A 484 6.37 -21.26 19.01
N ARG A 485 7.13 -21.98 18.16
CA ARG A 485 6.97 -21.97 16.68
C ARG A 485 5.58 -22.40 16.20
N THR A 486 4.79 -23.07 17.04
CA THR A 486 3.39 -23.45 16.79
C THR A 486 2.41 -22.29 16.96
N SER A 487 2.82 -21.15 17.48
CA SER A 487 1.95 -20.01 17.78
C SER A 487 1.79 -19.03 16.62
N LYS A 488 2.44 -19.23 15.45
CA LYS A 488 2.31 -18.30 14.31
C LYS A 488 0.89 -18.26 13.73
N SER A 489 0.21 -19.40 13.64
CA SER A 489 -1.19 -19.46 13.22
C SER A 489 -2.12 -18.78 14.22
N ALA A 490 -1.86 -18.94 15.51
CA ALA A 490 -2.63 -18.28 16.57
C ALA A 490 -2.37 -16.78 16.64
N GLN A 491 -1.16 -16.30 16.30
CA GLN A 491 -0.87 -14.86 16.17
C GLN A 491 -1.57 -14.25 14.98
N VAL A 492 -1.64 -14.94 13.85
CA VAL A 492 -2.41 -14.54 12.68
C VAL A 492 -3.90 -14.49 13.03
N GLU A 493 -4.39 -15.43 13.80
CA GLU A 493 -5.78 -15.51 14.27
C GLU A 493 -6.11 -14.38 15.27
N LEU A 494 -5.18 -14.00 16.14
CA LEU A 494 -5.27 -12.85 17.05
C LEU A 494 -5.29 -11.51 16.28
N CYS A 495 -4.39 -11.32 15.34
CA CYS A 495 -4.39 -10.14 14.48
C CYS A 495 -5.66 -10.09 13.61
N SER A 496 -6.20 -11.24 13.19
CA SER A 496 -7.43 -11.33 12.43
C SER A 496 -8.67 -10.88 13.23
N ASN A 497 -8.63 -10.88 14.55
CA ASN A 497 -9.71 -10.36 15.38
C ASN A 497 -9.79 -8.82 15.34
N CYS A 498 -8.65 -8.11 15.18
CA CYS A 498 -8.63 -6.65 15.01
C CYS A 498 -8.76 -6.23 13.54
N HIS A 499 -8.21 -7.03 12.63
CA HIS A 499 -8.04 -6.68 11.23
C HIS A 499 -8.93 -7.51 10.28
N GLY A 500 -9.79 -8.40 10.81
CA GLY A 500 -10.53 -9.37 10.01
C GLY A 500 -9.64 -10.57 9.60
N ARG A 501 -10.22 -11.69 9.21
CA ARG A 501 -9.54 -12.97 8.95
C ARG A 501 -8.53 -12.99 7.79
N GLN A 502 -7.69 -11.97 7.63
CA GLN A 502 -6.82 -11.85 6.46
C GLN A 502 -5.46 -11.24 6.82
N PHE A 503 -4.69 -11.97 7.61
CA PHE A 503 -3.23 -11.81 7.67
C PHE A 503 -2.53 -12.97 7.02
#